data_f25131e2652102018b2d86439f3c3a91
#
_entry.id   f25131e2652102018b2d86439f3c3a91
#
_cell.length_a   1.000
_cell.length_b   1.000
_cell.length_c   1.000
_cell.angle_alpha   90.00
_cell.angle_beta   90.00
_cell.angle_gamma   90.00
#
_symmetry.space_group_name_H-M   'P 1'
#
loop_
_entity.id
_entity.type
_entity.pdbx_description
1 polymer ?
#
loop_
_entity_poly.entity_id
_entity_poly.type
_entity_poly.pdbx_seq_one_letter_code
_entity_poly.pdbx_strand_id
1 'polypeptide(L)'
;QYNNGSSWYTERSVTYNKSPFHDNEGAESLIDRIFKSELQPIDTTMVNSMQKDFDTHGYYSSLWQVLGTSKKLPWGDNFDVNMDATYTKEKSTTFNDYQIRYMDQNHDELQNQYSKEPTTRFRYKAWGSYNIHLLSKWNIAMGYEYEQRYRHEIHDKYRLDWLDGWSKSHHIGNLPSTRDSLLVALDYGNSNYTWYHSREHSGLFHVFYDKDDKESKMRFDFNVNIINKYEKLRYQKASLDTMAFNRNWLFTPSVSFNYSTPKGMGMEISYGTEINTPELTKKINVTDTTDPLARYRGNNDLKNSLSHVFHLGFRNRIASMQAQYNVAADFRIDRNLIGNAVTYNQSSGVYTYQPRNINGNWTGSVSNGFSMALDKDRLWNLENNASFNFNRNVDFVTLVGSADYQISKVNNIYVTDGLRLTMQKNKFRAALLGNMEWHNSVSLSNNFSTMNVFDFN
;
A
#
# COMPACT_ATOMS: atom_id res chain seq x y z
N GLN A 1 24.22 -6.33 4.57
CA GLN A 1 23.87 -4.91 4.62
C GLN A 1 23.54 -4.53 6.05
N TYR A 2 24.03 -3.42 6.52
CA TYR A 2 23.77 -2.84 7.84
C TYR A 2 23.26 -1.43 7.65
N ASN A 3 22.18 -1.06 8.36
CA ASN A 3 21.63 0.29 8.34
C ASN A 3 21.18 0.67 9.76
N ASN A 4 21.33 1.94 10.11
CA ASN A 4 20.90 2.53 11.36
C ASN A 4 20.12 3.80 11.08
N GLY A 5 19.03 4.02 11.79
CA GLY A 5 18.18 5.20 11.62
C GLY A 5 17.52 5.60 12.93
N SER A 6 17.24 6.91 13.04
CA SER A 6 16.45 7.47 14.11
C SER A 6 15.48 8.51 13.57
N SER A 7 14.33 8.67 14.23
CA SER A 7 13.36 9.72 13.94
C SER A 7 12.75 10.25 15.24
N TRP A 8 12.51 11.55 15.25
CA TRP A 8 11.81 12.23 16.34
C TRP A 8 10.75 13.16 15.77
N TYR A 9 9.56 13.19 16.37
CA TYR A 9 8.50 14.14 16.03
C TYR A 9 7.51 14.31 17.18
N THR A 10 6.76 15.41 17.14
CA THR A 10 5.61 15.68 18.00
C THR A 10 4.34 15.66 17.18
N GLU A 11 3.35 14.89 17.62
CA GLU A 11 2.00 14.85 17.08
C GLU A 11 1.03 15.52 18.04
N ARG A 12 0.13 16.36 17.52
CA ARG A 12 -0.94 16.99 18.28
C ARG A 12 -2.26 16.74 17.61
N SER A 13 -3.25 16.30 18.35
CA SER A 13 -4.60 16.07 17.85
C SER A 13 -5.66 16.56 18.83
N VAL A 14 -6.82 16.93 18.29
CA VAL A 14 -8.00 17.32 19.06
C VAL A 14 -9.21 16.66 18.42
N THR A 15 -10.06 16.07 19.25
CA THR A 15 -11.25 15.37 18.82
C THR A 15 -12.50 16.14 19.23
N TYR A 16 -13.40 16.34 18.29
CA TYR A 16 -14.69 17.01 18.48
C TYR A 16 -15.85 16.13 18.06
N ASN A 17 -16.99 16.22 18.77
CA ASN A 17 -18.25 15.56 18.38
C ASN A 17 -18.99 16.29 17.25
N LYS A 18 -18.69 17.58 17.05
CA LYS A 18 -19.20 18.39 15.93
C LYS A 18 -18.04 19.20 15.36
N SER A 19 -18.10 19.53 14.08
CA SER A 19 -17.06 20.36 13.45
C SER A 19 -16.91 21.69 14.17
N PRO A 20 -15.72 22.07 14.65
CA PRO A 20 -15.46 23.32 15.32
C PRO A 20 -15.19 24.49 14.36
N PHE A 21 -15.15 24.21 13.04
CA PHE A 21 -14.74 25.20 12.05
C PHE A 21 -15.89 26.13 11.68
N HIS A 22 -15.70 27.41 11.91
CA HIS A 22 -16.41 28.51 11.26
C HIS A 22 -15.64 28.85 9.97
N ASP A 23 -16.33 29.28 8.96
CA ASP A 23 -15.96 29.36 7.53
C ASP A 23 -14.57 29.92 7.11
N ASN A 24 -13.66 30.28 8.03
CA ASN A 24 -12.37 30.88 7.68
C ASN A 24 -11.17 30.51 8.58
N GLU A 25 -11.26 29.52 9.48
CA GLU A 25 -10.14 29.11 10.32
C GLU A 25 -9.50 27.79 9.82
N GLY A 26 -8.18 27.80 9.60
CA GLY A 26 -7.41 26.58 9.28
C GLY A 26 -7.22 25.68 10.51
N ALA A 27 -7.21 24.35 10.31
CA ALA A 27 -7.03 23.36 11.39
C ALA A 27 -5.75 23.56 12.21
N GLU A 28 -4.66 23.96 11.59
CA GLU A 28 -3.38 24.20 12.27
C GLU A 28 -3.45 25.34 13.26
N SER A 29 -4.11 26.45 12.94
CA SER A 29 -4.23 27.59 13.82
C SER A 29 -5.05 27.28 15.07
N LEU A 30 -6.11 26.46 14.93
CA LEU A 30 -6.93 26.02 16.05
C LEU A 30 -6.16 25.10 17.00
N ILE A 31 -5.45 24.11 16.45
CA ILE A 31 -4.62 23.17 17.23
C ILE A 31 -3.55 23.93 18.00
N ASP A 32 -2.84 24.84 17.35
CA ASP A 32 -1.79 25.65 18.01
C ASP A 32 -2.33 26.49 19.16
N ARG A 33 -3.49 27.10 19.02
CA ARG A 33 -4.15 27.89 20.05
C ARG A 33 -4.53 27.05 21.27
N ILE A 34 -5.05 25.85 21.05
CA ILE A 34 -5.43 24.91 22.12
C ILE A 34 -4.19 24.48 22.93
N PHE A 35 -3.10 24.15 22.27
CA PHE A 35 -1.88 23.65 22.93
C PHE A 35 -0.98 24.75 23.50
N LYS A 36 -1.11 26.02 23.07
CA LYS A 36 -0.40 27.17 23.64
C LYS A 36 -1.05 27.74 24.90
N SER A 37 -2.09 27.12 25.43
CA SER A 37 -2.83 27.53 26.64
C SER A 37 -3.55 28.89 26.51
N GLU A 38 -3.73 29.42 25.34
CA GLU A 38 -4.40 30.69 25.09
C GLU A 38 -5.93 30.56 25.10
N LEU A 39 -6.44 29.30 25.10
CA LEU A 39 -7.86 29.03 25.11
C LEU A 39 -8.23 28.15 26.31
N GLN A 40 -9.10 28.64 27.15
CA GLN A 40 -9.90 27.81 28.07
C GLN A 40 -10.73 26.83 27.16
N PRO A 41 -11.19 25.68 27.67
CA PRO A 41 -12.03 24.77 26.90
C PRO A 41 -13.30 25.51 26.46
N ILE A 42 -13.25 26.00 25.23
CA ILE A 42 -14.20 27.01 24.74
C ILE A 42 -15.41 26.35 24.09
N ASP A 43 -15.32 25.06 23.78
CA ASP A 43 -16.39 24.37 23.10
C ASP A 43 -16.82 23.10 23.85
N THR A 44 -18.10 23.06 24.22
CA THR A 44 -18.76 21.87 24.81
C THR A 44 -18.76 20.66 23.87
N THR A 45 -18.29 20.81 22.64
CA THR A 45 -18.19 19.75 21.64
C THR A 45 -16.82 19.09 21.56
N MET A 46 -15.80 19.66 22.21
CA MET A 46 -14.47 19.04 22.32
C MET A 46 -14.51 17.82 23.26
N VAL A 47 -14.04 16.67 22.80
CA VAL A 47 -14.03 15.41 23.55
C VAL A 47 -12.71 15.21 24.25
N ASN A 48 -11.61 15.33 23.51
CA ASN A 48 -10.26 15.20 24.04
C ASN A 48 -9.26 16.02 23.23
N SER A 49 -8.11 16.27 23.85
CA SER A 49 -6.89 16.74 23.19
C SER A 49 -5.73 15.84 23.55
N MET A 50 -4.84 15.56 22.60
CA MET A 50 -3.67 14.71 22.80
C MET A 50 -2.42 15.39 22.23
N GLN A 51 -1.34 15.39 23.02
CA GLN A 51 0.00 15.59 22.53
C GLN A 51 0.79 14.30 22.72
N LYS A 52 1.52 13.90 21.68
CA LYS A 52 2.39 12.72 21.67
C LYS A 52 3.76 13.12 21.17
N ASP A 53 4.76 12.94 22.01
CA ASP A 53 6.15 13.03 21.61
C ASP A 53 6.69 11.62 21.32
N PHE A 54 7.41 11.49 20.22
CA PHE A 54 7.82 10.21 19.67
C PHE A 54 9.32 10.25 19.35
N ASP A 55 10.05 9.23 19.82
CA ASP A 55 11.45 9.02 19.51
C ASP A 55 11.69 7.54 19.17
N THR A 56 12.27 7.27 18.01
CA THR A 56 12.53 5.90 17.54
C THR A 56 13.98 5.73 17.09
N HIS A 57 14.55 4.61 17.50
CA HIS A 57 15.86 4.14 17.06
C HIS A 57 15.75 2.72 16.50
N GLY A 58 16.32 2.48 15.33
CA GLY A 58 16.29 1.17 14.69
C GLY A 58 17.62 0.80 14.07
N TYR A 59 17.92 -0.50 14.04
CA TYR A 59 18.96 -1.05 13.20
C TYR A 59 18.50 -2.28 12.46
N TYR A 60 19.08 -2.48 11.30
CA TYR A 60 18.78 -3.56 10.38
C TYR A 60 20.07 -4.23 9.92
N SER A 61 20.09 -5.56 9.92
CA SER A 61 21.17 -6.33 9.31
C SER A 61 20.60 -7.47 8.46
N SER A 62 21.16 -7.71 7.29
CA SER A 62 20.76 -8.83 6.45
C SER A 62 21.97 -9.56 5.84
N LEU A 63 21.83 -10.87 5.76
CA LEU A 63 22.71 -11.76 4.99
C LEU A 63 21.86 -12.40 3.89
N TRP A 64 22.37 -12.34 2.66
CA TRP A 64 21.70 -12.91 1.50
C TRP A 64 22.70 -13.73 0.70
N GLN A 65 22.28 -14.93 0.30
CA GLN A 65 23.05 -15.85 -0.54
C GLN A 65 22.18 -16.34 -1.69
N VAL A 66 22.78 -16.44 -2.88
CA VAL A 66 22.18 -17.01 -4.08
C VAL A 66 23.10 -18.03 -4.67
N LEU A 67 22.55 -19.17 -5.05
CA LEU A 67 23.21 -20.20 -5.82
C LEU A 67 22.31 -20.54 -7.01
N GLY A 68 22.86 -20.50 -8.22
CA GLY A 68 22.09 -20.81 -9.42
C GLY A 68 22.94 -21.46 -10.49
N THR A 69 22.29 -22.28 -11.31
CA THR A 69 22.88 -22.88 -12.51
C THR A 69 21.84 -22.92 -13.62
N SER A 70 22.29 -22.65 -14.83
CA SER A 70 21.52 -22.76 -16.07
C SER A 70 22.27 -23.61 -17.06
N LYS A 71 21.60 -24.54 -17.70
CA LYS A 71 22.22 -25.44 -18.67
C LYS A 71 21.38 -25.59 -19.91
N LYS A 72 21.94 -25.26 -21.07
CA LYS A 72 21.37 -25.61 -22.36
C LYS A 72 21.67 -27.06 -22.67
N LEU A 73 20.67 -27.83 -23.02
CA LEU A 73 20.73 -29.24 -23.34
C LEU A 73 21.07 -29.45 -24.84
N PRO A 74 21.66 -30.61 -25.20
CA PRO A 74 22.08 -30.87 -26.60
C PRO A 74 20.94 -30.78 -27.63
N TRP A 75 19.69 -31.03 -27.19
CA TRP A 75 18.47 -30.95 -28.04
C TRP A 75 17.80 -29.57 -28.08
N GLY A 76 18.41 -28.56 -27.44
CA GLY A 76 18.00 -27.17 -27.52
C GLY A 76 17.24 -26.64 -26.31
N ASP A 77 16.74 -27.53 -25.45
CA ASP A 77 16.01 -27.14 -24.22
C ASP A 77 16.93 -26.52 -23.18
N ASN A 78 16.33 -25.75 -22.26
CA ASN A 78 17.04 -25.16 -21.12
C ASN A 78 16.48 -25.68 -19.80
N PHE A 79 17.41 -25.92 -18.87
CA PHE A 79 17.11 -26.26 -17.49
C PHE A 79 17.79 -25.27 -16.55
N ASP A 80 17.00 -24.68 -15.65
CA ASP A 80 17.46 -23.70 -14.67
C ASP A 80 17.11 -24.16 -13.26
N VAL A 81 18.05 -24.02 -12.33
CA VAL A 81 17.84 -24.23 -10.89
C VAL A 81 18.47 -23.08 -10.13
N ASN A 82 17.73 -22.52 -9.21
CA ASN A 82 18.22 -21.47 -8.35
C ASN A 82 17.74 -21.69 -6.92
N MET A 83 18.56 -21.27 -5.97
CA MET A 83 18.28 -21.26 -4.56
C MET A 83 18.70 -19.92 -3.98
N ASP A 84 17.87 -19.34 -3.14
CA ASP A 84 18.24 -18.18 -2.36
C ASP A 84 17.87 -18.38 -0.88
N ALA A 85 18.69 -17.83 -0.01
CA ALA A 85 18.43 -17.78 1.41
C ALA A 85 18.70 -16.36 1.92
N THR A 86 17.80 -15.87 2.75
CA THR A 86 17.90 -14.53 3.36
C THR A 86 17.67 -14.64 4.86
N TYR A 87 18.59 -14.13 5.63
CA TYR A 87 18.46 -13.94 7.07
C TYR A 87 18.46 -12.46 7.39
N THR A 88 17.47 -12.00 8.15
CA THR A 88 17.32 -10.59 8.53
C THR A 88 17.11 -10.49 10.03
N LYS A 89 17.81 -9.57 10.64
CA LYS A 89 17.59 -9.17 12.03
C LYS A 89 17.35 -7.67 12.11
N GLU A 90 16.24 -7.32 12.70
CA GLU A 90 15.84 -5.92 12.96
C GLU A 90 15.66 -5.75 14.46
N LYS A 91 15.91 -4.56 14.93
CA LYS A 91 15.57 -4.14 16.29
C LYS A 91 15.10 -2.71 16.23
N SER A 92 13.89 -2.48 16.69
CA SER A 92 13.36 -1.13 16.92
C SER A 92 13.16 -0.90 18.41
N THR A 93 13.41 0.32 18.83
CA THR A 93 13.06 0.81 20.15
C THR A 93 12.34 2.13 19.98
N THR A 94 11.21 2.30 20.65
CA THR A 94 10.36 3.48 20.51
C THR A 94 9.97 4.00 21.86
N PHE A 95 10.08 5.30 22.07
CA PHE A 95 9.55 6.02 23.21
C PHE A 95 8.34 6.84 22.75
N ASN A 96 7.25 6.77 23.51
CA ASN A 96 6.07 7.60 23.33
C ASN A 96 5.70 8.26 24.65
N ASP A 97 5.57 9.57 24.65
CA ASP A 97 5.04 10.33 25.77
C ASP A 97 3.69 10.91 25.37
N TYR A 98 2.61 10.38 25.94
CA TYR A 98 1.24 10.81 25.68
C TYR A 98 0.76 11.71 26.81
N GLN A 99 0.19 12.85 26.47
CA GLN A 99 -0.55 13.74 27.34
C GLN A 99 -1.96 13.90 26.75
N ILE A 100 -2.95 13.28 27.40
CA ILE A 100 -4.34 13.27 26.93
C ILE A 100 -5.20 13.95 27.96
N ARG A 101 -6.01 14.92 27.52
CA ARG A 101 -7.03 15.58 28.34
C ARG A 101 -8.42 15.18 27.84
N TYR A 102 -9.20 14.56 28.71
CA TYR A 102 -10.60 14.22 28.46
C TYR A 102 -11.51 15.30 29.04
N MET A 103 -12.37 15.91 28.21
CA MET A 103 -13.17 17.08 28.60
C MET A 103 -14.39 16.72 29.45
N ASP A 104 -15.07 15.60 29.16
CA ASP A 104 -16.29 15.20 29.88
C ASP A 104 -15.99 14.69 31.30
N GLN A 105 -14.79 14.15 31.53
CA GLN A 105 -14.35 13.60 32.81
C GLN A 105 -13.46 14.57 33.60
N ASN A 106 -13.07 15.68 33.00
CA ASN A 106 -12.07 16.64 33.54
C ASN A 106 -10.82 15.90 34.06
N HIS A 107 -10.37 14.91 33.30
CA HIS A 107 -9.28 14.02 33.66
C HIS A 107 -8.13 14.12 32.64
N ASP A 108 -6.93 14.29 33.16
CA ASP A 108 -5.71 14.27 32.35
C ASP A 108 -5.05 12.91 32.53
N GLU A 109 -4.78 12.22 31.40
CA GLU A 109 -4.04 10.97 31.37
C GLU A 109 -2.63 11.22 30.81
N LEU A 110 -1.63 10.75 31.54
CA LEU A 110 -0.23 10.79 31.16
C LEU A 110 0.24 9.35 30.96
N GLN A 111 0.83 9.05 29.81
CA GLN A 111 1.42 7.75 29.56
C GLN A 111 2.82 7.93 28.99
N ASN A 112 3.82 7.43 29.70
CA ASN A 112 5.19 7.34 29.20
C ASN A 112 5.47 5.88 28.84
N GLN A 113 5.57 5.59 27.55
CA GLN A 113 5.72 4.25 27.02
C GLN A 113 7.10 4.06 26.41
N TYR A 114 7.67 2.89 26.65
CA TYR A 114 8.85 2.38 25.95
C TYR A 114 8.52 1.06 25.27
N SER A 115 8.89 0.92 24.03
CA SER A 115 8.70 -0.32 23.26
C SER A 115 10.04 -0.85 22.76
N LYS A 116 10.19 -2.16 22.82
CA LYS A 116 11.34 -2.88 22.28
C LYS A 116 10.86 -3.99 21.35
N GLU A 117 11.22 -3.90 20.08
CA GLU A 117 10.63 -4.70 19.01
C GLU A 117 11.70 -5.40 18.15
N PRO A 118 12.41 -6.42 18.69
CA PRO A 118 13.30 -7.23 17.88
C PRO A 118 12.51 -8.16 16.97
N THR A 119 12.89 -8.19 15.69
CA THR A 119 12.34 -9.07 14.68
C THR A 119 13.46 -9.87 14.03
N THR A 120 13.25 -11.17 13.91
CA THR A 120 14.13 -12.06 13.17
C THR A 120 13.35 -12.72 12.06
N ARG A 121 13.88 -12.68 10.83
CA ARG A 121 13.26 -13.31 9.66
C ARG A 121 14.27 -14.22 8.99
N PHE A 122 13.81 -15.38 8.57
CA PHE A 122 14.55 -16.28 7.71
C PHE A 122 13.65 -16.69 6.56
N ARG A 123 14.16 -16.56 5.34
CA ARG A 123 13.51 -17.00 4.11
C ARG A 123 14.47 -17.92 3.35
N TYR A 124 13.92 -18.99 2.89
CA TYR A 124 14.58 -19.91 1.96
C TYR A 124 13.66 -20.14 0.76
N LYS A 125 14.22 -20.04 -0.44
CA LYS A 125 13.52 -20.23 -1.70
C LYS A 125 14.37 -21.09 -2.62
N ALA A 126 13.74 -22.10 -3.23
CA ALA A 126 14.36 -22.91 -4.27
C ALA A 126 13.37 -22.99 -5.44
N TRP A 127 13.86 -22.76 -6.64
CA TRP A 127 13.06 -22.89 -7.83
C TRP A 127 13.83 -23.54 -8.96
N GLY A 128 13.09 -24.28 -9.80
CA GLY A 128 13.63 -24.87 -11.01
C GLY A 128 12.64 -24.73 -12.15
N SER A 129 13.14 -24.57 -13.36
CA SER A 129 12.33 -24.51 -14.56
C SER A 129 12.94 -25.33 -15.69
N TYR A 130 12.10 -25.89 -16.52
CA TYR A 130 12.44 -26.59 -17.72
C TYR A 130 11.72 -25.96 -18.90
N ASN A 131 12.48 -25.49 -19.89
CA ASN A 131 11.98 -24.80 -21.06
C ASN A 131 12.15 -25.72 -22.29
N ILE A 132 11.04 -26.10 -22.90
CA ILE A 132 10.94 -26.99 -24.03
C ILE A 132 10.75 -26.17 -25.30
N HIS A 133 11.60 -26.36 -26.30
CA HIS A 133 11.44 -25.78 -27.62
C HIS A 133 10.67 -26.77 -28.52
N LEU A 134 9.35 -26.55 -28.68
CA LEU A 134 8.50 -27.50 -29.41
C LEU A 134 8.66 -27.40 -30.93
N LEU A 135 8.62 -26.20 -31.47
CA LEU A 135 8.74 -25.85 -32.88
C LEU A 135 9.46 -24.52 -32.96
N SER A 136 9.88 -24.10 -34.13
CA SER A 136 10.72 -22.90 -34.31
C SER A 136 10.24 -21.62 -33.63
N LYS A 137 9.00 -21.56 -33.14
CA LYS A 137 8.38 -20.34 -32.58
C LYS A 137 7.59 -20.59 -31.30
N TRP A 138 7.28 -21.84 -30.95
CA TRP A 138 6.54 -22.20 -29.75
C TRP A 138 7.46 -22.75 -28.66
N ASN A 139 7.25 -22.32 -27.46
CA ASN A 139 7.97 -22.77 -26.28
C ASN A 139 6.99 -23.07 -25.15
N ILE A 140 7.32 -24.07 -24.35
CA ILE A 140 6.63 -24.37 -23.09
C ILE A 140 7.64 -24.32 -21.98
N ALA A 141 7.36 -23.57 -20.92
CA ALA A 141 8.12 -23.62 -19.70
C ALA A 141 7.27 -24.20 -18.57
N MET A 142 7.84 -25.14 -17.84
CA MET A 142 7.28 -25.68 -16.62
C MET A 142 8.23 -25.36 -15.49
N GLY A 143 7.72 -24.81 -14.41
CA GLY A 143 8.52 -24.45 -13.25
C GLY A 143 7.88 -24.93 -11.96
N TYR A 144 8.73 -25.15 -10.99
CA TYR A 144 8.32 -25.41 -9.64
C TYR A 144 9.16 -24.56 -8.69
N GLU A 145 8.48 -23.93 -7.73
CA GLU A 145 9.08 -23.13 -6.71
C GLU A 145 8.62 -23.59 -5.34
N TYR A 146 9.56 -23.70 -4.43
CA TYR A 146 9.30 -23.90 -3.01
C TYR A 146 9.87 -22.72 -2.24
N GLU A 147 9.03 -22.10 -1.40
CA GLU A 147 9.45 -21.05 -0.49
C GLU A 147 9.04 -21.36 0.94
N GLN A 148 9.94 -21.11 1.88
CA GLN A 148 9.70 -21.23 3.30
C GLN A 148 10.15 -19.95 4.02
N ARG A 149 9.28 -19.45 4.89
CA ARG A 149 9.52 -18.25 5.68
C ARG A 149 9.28 -18.52 7.15
N TYR A 150 10.20 -18.01 7.96
CA TYR A 150 10.07 -17.93 9.41
C TYR A 150 10.20 -16.50 9.84
N ARG A 151 9.32 -16.07 10.76
CA ARG A 151 9.39 -14.75 11.37
C ARG A 151 9.10 -14.88 12.84
N HIS A 152 9.97 -14.34 13.66
CA HIS A 152 9.80 -14.23 15.10
C HIS A 152 9.86 -12.76 15.47
N GLU A 153 8.79 -12.25 16.07
CA GLU A 153 8.63 -10.87 16.50
C GLU A 153 8.32 -10.84 17.98
N ILE A 154 8.98 -9.95 18.67
CA ILE A 154 8.76 -9.67 20.07
C ILE A 154 8.38 -8.20 20.15
N HIS A 155 7.27 -7.89 20.80
CA HIS A 155 6.81 -6.55 21.09
C HIS A 155 6.69 -6.41 22.59
N ASP A 156 7.80 -6.06 23.26
CA ASP A 156 7.78 -5.73 24.66
C ASP A 156 7.36 -4.26 24.82
N LYS A 157 6.27 -4.03 25.55
CA LYS A 157 5.75 -2.71 25.89
C LYS A 157 5.95 -2.44 27.36
N TYR A 158 6.41 -1.26 27.71
CA TYR A 158 6.66 -0.83 29.07
C TYR A 158 5.93 0.49 29.32
N ARG A 159 5.26 0.60 30.47
CA ARG A 159 4.60 1.79 30.99
C ARG A 159 5.51 2.38 32.07
N LEU A 160 6.41 3.29 31.68
CA LEU A 160 7.36 3.89 32.59
C LEU A 160 6.67 4.80 33.61
N ASP A 161 5.50 5.34 33.25
CA ASP A 161 4.64 6.12 34.17
C ASP A 161 4.07 5.30 35.33
N TRP A 162 4.14 3.94 35.30
CA TRP A 162 3.80 3.11 36.48
C TRP A 162 4.87 3.05 37.55
N LEU A 163 6.07 3.56 37.26
CA LEU A 163 7.18 3.55 38.22
C LEU A 163 7.10 4.75 39.13
N ASP A 164 7.28 4.50 40.44
CA ASP A 164 7.33 5.54 41.44
C ASP A 164 8.46 6.54 41.14
N GLY A 165 8.13 7.82 41.18
CA GLY A 165 9.08 8.91 40.89
C GLY A 165 9.39 9.09 39.39
N TRP A 166 8.79 8.30 38.46
CA TRP A 166 8.89 8.50 37.02
C TRP A 166 7.89 9.56 36.57
N SER A 167 8.23 10.81 36.84
CA SER A 167 7.34 11.95 36.65
C SER A 167 7.59 12.68 35.33
N LYS A 168 6.76 13.71 35.06
CA LYS A 168 6.85 14.63 33.91
C LYS A 168 8.25 15.27 33.70
N SER A 169 9.16 15.13 34.64
CA SER A 169 10.53 15.69 34.60
C SER A 169 11.54 14.79 33.87
N HIS A 170 11.17 13.56 33.52
CA HIS A 170 12.07 12.68 32.77
C HIS A 170 11.92 13.00 31.26
N HIS A 171 13.05 13.26 30.63
CA HIS A 171 13.08 13.45 29.18
C HIS A 171 12.75 12.14 28.46
N ILE A 172 12.08 12.25 27.31
CA ILE A 172 11.86 11.15 26.39
C ILE A 172 13.21 10.46 26.08
N GLY A 173 13.22 9.13 26.03
CA GLY A 173 14.44 8.35 25.80
C GLY A 173 15.14 7.85 27.06
N ASN A 174 14.78 8.33 28.27
CA ASN A 174 15.34 7.84 29.52
C ASN A 174 14.71 6.49 29.91
N LEU A 175 15.55 5.60 30.43
CA LEU A 175 15.17 4.30 30.97
C LEU A 175 15.53 4.15 32.42
N PRO A 176 14.79 3.31 33.19
CA PRO A 176 15.17 2.97 34.55
C PRO A 176 16.58 2.37 34.62
N SER A 177 17.32 2.68 35.67
CA SER A 177 18.71 2.22 35.85
C SER A 177 18.82 0.73 36.15
N THR A 178 17.73 0.09 36.63
CA THR A 178 17.72 -1.32 37.02
C THR A 178 16.80 -2.12 36.12
N ARG A 179 17.17 -3.40 35.86
CA ARG A 179 16.34 -4.34 35.13
C ARG A 179 15.02 -4.66 35.85
N ASP A 180 15.07 -4.71 37.19
CA ASP A 180 13.88 -5.05 37.99
C ASP A 180 12.82 -3.94 37.89
N SER A 181 13.25 -2.67 37.92
CA SER A 181 12.33 -1.56 37.67
C SER A 181 11.70 -1.65 36.25
N LEU A 182 12.49 -2.02 35.25
CA LEU A 182 11.95 -2.19 33.92
C LEU A 182 10.94 -3.34 33.85
N LEU A 183 11.15 -4.44 34.57
CA LEU A 183 10.20 -5.56 34.65
C LEU A 183 8.89 -5.18 35.33
N VAL A 184 8.93 -4.31 36.34
CA VAL A 184 7.72 -3.76 36.97
C VAL A 184 6.90 -2.91 35.99
N ALA A 185 7.56 -2.20 35.09
CA ALA A 185 6.92 -1.38 34.07
C ALA A 185 6.39 -2.18 32.88
N LEU A 186 6.65 -3.49 32.80
CA LEU A 186 6.24 -4.31 31.64
C LEU A 186 4.71 -4.39 31.54
N ASP A 187 4.17 -3.83 30.46
CA ASP A 187 2.75 -3.92 30.12
C ASP A 187 2.44 -5.26 29.42
N TYR A 188 2.16 -6.28 30.22
CA TYR A 188 1.77 -7.61 29.71
C TYR A 188 0.51 -7.55 28.84
N GLY A 189 -0.40 -6.60 29.11
CA GLY A 189 -1.63 -6.41 28.36
C GLY A 189 -1.40 -5.98 26.92
N ASN A 190 -0.32 -5.24 26.67
CA ASN A 190 0.03 -4.72 25.35
C ASN A 190 1.32 -5.30 24.77
N SER A 191 2.05 -6.12 25.53
CA SER A 191 3.16 -6.92 25.00
C SER A 191 2.65 -8.13 24.24
N ASN A 192 3.28 -8.48 23.13
CA ASN A 192 2.93 -9.66 22.36
C ASN A 192 4.15 -10.33 21.71
N TYR A 193 4.00 -11.62 21.45
CA TYR A 193 5.02 -12.46 20.84
C TYR A 193 4.41 -13.23 19.70
N THR A 194 5.06 -13.19 18.53
CA THR A 194 4.57 -13.88 17.34
C THR A 194 5.63 -14.78 16.74
N TRP A 195 5.22 -16.01 16.41
CA TRP A 195 6.00 -16.95 15.62
C TRP A 195 5.20 -17.27 14.37
N TYR A 196 5.68 -16.80 13.26
CA TYR A 196 5.08 -17.05 11.95
C TYR A 196 5.94 -18.03 11.16
N HIS A 197 5.26 -18.97 10.52
CA HIS A 197 5.86 -19.93 9.61
C HIS A 197 4.95 -20.07 8.39
N SER A 198 5.52 -19.97 7.19
CA SER A 198 4.81 -20.28 5.96
C SER A 198 5.60 -21.23 5.08
N ARG A 199 4.85 -22.04 4.32
CA ARG A 199 5.35 -22.88 3.24
C ARG A 199 4.49 -22.60 2.01
N GLU A 200 5.17 -22.41 0.90
CA GLU A 200 4.53 -22.13 -0.39
C GLU A 200 5.11 -23.06 -1.44
N HIS A 201 4.24 -23.76 -2.14
CA HIS A 201 4.54 -24.59 -3.30
C HIS A 201 3.87 -23.94 -4.50
N SER A 202 4.63 -23.54 -5.48
CA SER A 202 4.13 -22.87 -6.69
C SER A 202 4.51 -23.67 -7.92
N GLY A 203 3.52 -24.07 -8.69
CA GLY A 203 3.69 -24.65 -10.02
C GLY A 203 3.44 -23.59 -11.08
N LEU A 204 4.40 -23.36 -11.96
CA LEU A 204 4.30 -22.48 -13.09
C LEU A 204 4.12 -23.29 -14.37
N PHE A 205 3.12 -22.92 -15.17
CA PHE A 205 2.97 -23.38 -16.54
C PHE A 205 2.92 -22.15 -17.46
N HIS A 206 3.85 -22.09 -18.41
CA HIS A 206 3.98 -20.97 -19.33
C HIS A 206 4.09 -21.50 -20.76
N VAL A 207 3.19 -21.06 -21.64
CA VAL A 207 3.24 -21.30 -23.08
C VAL A 207 3.48 -19.96 -23.74
N PHE A 208 4.49 -19.90 -24.59
CA PHE A 208 4.74 -18.67 -25.33
C PHE A 208 5.09 -18.96 -26.81
N TYR A 209 4.64 -18.05 -27.64
CA TYR A 209 4.96 -17.99 -29.05
C TYR A 209 5.78 -16.73 -29.29
N ASP A 210 6.90 -16.89 -30.01
CA ASP A 210 7.79 -15.77 -30.33
C ASP A 210 8.12 -15.81 -31.84
N LYS A 211 7.71 -14.75 -32.54
CA LYS A 211 8.03 -14.52 -33.95
C LYS A 211 8.81 -13.21 -34.03
N ASP A 212 10.06 -13.29 -34.47
CA ASP A 212 10.89 -12.12 -34.78
C ASP A 212 11.45 -12.27 -36.19
N ASP A 213 10.81 -11.62 -37.17
CA ASP A 213 11.26 -11.58 -38.55
C ASP A 213 11.36 -10.12 -39.06
N LYS A 214 11.77 -9.98 -40.32
CA LYS A 214 11.96 -8.68 -40.98
C LYS A 214 10.65 -7.88 -41.12
N GLU A 215 9.52 -8.50 -41.05
CA GLU A 215 8.22 -7.88 -41.31
C GLU A 215 7.49 -7.53 -40.00
N SER A 216 7.65 -8.36 -38.97
CA SER A 216 6.93 -8.17 -37.72
C SER A 216 7.58 -8.93 -36.57
N LYS A 217 7.38 -8.39 -35.37
CA LYS A 217 7.61 -9.11 -34.11
C LYS A 217 6.25 -9.38 -33.47
N MET A 218 6.02 -10.63 -33.07
CA MET A 218 4.81 -11.05 -32.41
C MET A 218 5.16 -11.98 -31.26
N ARG A 219 4.64 -11.66 -30.09
CA ARG A 219 4.79 -12.48 -28.92
C ARG A 219 3.43 -12.70 -28.26
N PHE A 220 3.12 -13.95 -28.00
CA PHE A 220 1.99 -14.37 -27.20
C PHE A 220 2.49 -15.12 -26.00
N ASP A 221 2.00 -14.78 -24.82
CA ASP A 221 2.33 -15.44 -23.56
C ASP A 221 1.04 -15.83 -22.85
N PHE A 222 0.98 -17.08 -22.40
CA PHE A 222 -0.04 -17.58 -21.49
C PHE A 222 0.64 -18.20 -20.27
N ASN A 223 0.38 -17.65 -19.10
CA ASN A 223 0.95 -18.11 -17.84
C ASN A 223 -0.15 -18.52 -16.88
N VAL A 224 0.10 -19.59 -16.14
CA VAL A 224 -0.72 -20.01 -15.02
C VAL A 224 0.20 -20.35 -13.85
N ASN A 225 -0.02 -19.69 -12.72
CA ASN A 225 0.58 -20.10 -11.46
C ASN A 225 -0.48 -20.76 -10.59
N ILE A 226 -0.16 -21.92 -10.07
CA ILE A 226 -0.95 -22.66 -9.07
C ILE A 226 -0.14 -22.69 -7.79
N ILE A 227 -0.61 -22.00 -6.77
CA ILE A 227 0.13 -21.81 -5.53
C ILE A 227 -0.65 -22.50 -4.40
N ASN A 228 0.01 -23.43 -3.70
CA ASN A 228 -0.46 -23.98 -2.45
C ASN A 228 0.32 -23.32 -1.31
N LYS A 229 -0.35 -22.45 -0.58
CA LYS A 229 0.24 -21.70 0.53
C LYS A 229 -0.35 -22.17 1.86
N TYR A 230 0.52 -22.60 2.76
CA TYR A 230 0.21 -22.90 4.14
C TYR A 230 0.88 -21.88 5.06
N GLU A 231 0.11 -21.32 5.98
CA GLU A 231 0.57 -20.34 6.95
C GLU A 231 0.15 -20.77 8.35
N LYS A 232 1.06 -20.60 9.30
CA LYS A 232 0.82 -20.85 10.72
C LYS A 232 1.37 -19.66 11.51
N LEU A 233 0.56 -19.14 12.42
CA LEU A 233 0.95 -18.10 13.37
C LEU A 233 0.62 -18.58 14.78
N ARG A 234 1.59 -18.55 15.69
CA ARG A 234 1.34 -18.59 17.13
C ARG A 234 1.43 -17.17 17.63
N TYR A 235 0.44 -16.75 18.36
CA TYR A 235 0.34 -15.41 18.94
C TYR A 235 0.09 -15.50 20.44
N GLN A 236 0.93 -14.82 21.21
CA GLN A 236 0.80 -14.72 22.64
C GLN A 236 0.67 -13.24 23.05
N LYS A 237 -0.34 -12.94 23.86
CA LYS A 237 -0.56 -11.61 24.45
C LYS A 237 -1.28 -11.78 25.79
N ALA A 238 -0.70 -11.27 26.85
CA ALA A 238 -1.19 -11.49 28.23
C ALA A 238 -1.45 -12.99 28.51
N SER A 239 -2.66 -13.36 28.92
CA SER A 239 -3.07 -14.76 29.16
C SER A 239 -3.48 -15.51 27.89
N LEU A 240 -3.56 -14.84 26.74
CA LEU A 240 -3.93 -15.46 25.49
C LEU A 240 -2.71 -16.12 24.83
N ASP A 241 -2.80 -17.41 24.54
CA ASP A 241 -1.90 -18.15 23.67
C ASP A 241 -2.76 -18.84 22.61
N THR A 242 -2.67 -18.37 21.38
CA THR A 242 -3.54 -18.86 20.30
C THR A 242 -2.74 -19.16 19.04
N MET A 243 -3.32 -20.01 18.19
CA MET A 243 -2.74 -20.34 16.89
C MET A 243 -3.76 -20.04 15.79
N ALA A 244 -3.30 -19.37 14.74
CA ALA A 244 -4.04 -19.19 13.51
C ALA A 244 -3.38 -19.96 12.38
N PHE A 245 -4.20 -20.51 11.50
CA PHE A 245 -3.77 -21.27 10.34
C PHE A 245 -4.50 -20.74 9.11
N ASN A 246 -3.81 -20.77 7.98
CA ASN A 246 -4.41 -20.51 6.71
C ASN A 246 -3.86 -21.49 5.67
N ARG A 247 -4.73 -22.04 4.85
CA ARG A 247 -4.32 -22.87 3.72
C ARG A 247 -5.09 -22.44 2.49
N ASN A 248 -4.38 -21.93 1.52
CA ASN A 248 -4.95 -21.41 0.30
C ASN A 248 -4.41 -22.15 -0.92
N TRP A 249 -5.31 -22.41 -1.86
CA TRP A 249 -4.97 -22.66 -3.25
C TRP A 249 -5.26 -21.39 -4.01
N LEU A 250 -4.22 -20.81 -4.61
CA LEU A 250 -4.32 -19.59 -5.38
C LEU A 250 -4.06 -19.94 -6.84
N PHE A 251 -4.89 -19.41 -7.71
CA PHE A 251 -4.80 -19.61 -9.14
C PHE A 251 -4.69 -18.25 -9.82
N THR A 252 -3.53 -17.97 -10.43
CA THR A 252 -3.24 -16.66 -11.02
C THR A 252 -2.91 -16.80 -12.50
N PRO A 253 -3.93 -16.86 -13.38
CA PRO A 253 -3.74 -16.86 -14.81
C PRO A 253 -3.38 -15.46 -15.32
N SER A 254 -2.55 -15.43 -16.35
CA SER A 254 -2.29 -14.22 -17.14
C SER A 254 -2.11 -14.56 -18.61
N VAL A 255 -2.50 -13.65 -19.48
CA VAL A 255 -2.30 -13.72 -20.92
C VAL A 255 -1.81 -12.37 -21.42
N SER A 256 -0.84 -12.39 -22.33
CA SER A 256 -0.42 -11.18 -23.03
C SER A 256 -0.15 -11.46 -24.51
N PHE A 257 -0.42 -10.44 -25.29
CA PHE A 257 -0.16 -10.41 -26.72
C PHE A 257 0.53 -9.11 -27.07
N ASN A 258 1.69 -9.21 -27.71
CA ASN A 258 2.47 -8.09 -28.18
C ASN A 258 2.73 -8.25 -29.68
N TYR A 259 2.44 -7.20 -30.43
CA TYR A 259 2.70 -7.14 -31.86
C TYR A 259 3.39 -5.84 -32.21
N SER A 260 4.42 -5.88 -33.06
CA SER A 260 5.06 -4.67 -33.56
C SER A 260 5.63 -4.87 -34.96
N THR A 261 5.69 -3.79 -35.73
CA THR A 261 6.26 -3.76 -37.07
C THR A 261 7.43 -2.78 -37.15
N PRO A 262 8.39 -2.98 -38.07
CA PRO A 262 9.48 -2.03 -38.31
C PRO A 262 8.98 -0.65 -38.75
N LYS A 263 7.76 -0.56 -39.30
CA LYS A 263 7.11 0.69 -39.72
C LYS A 263 6.57 1.52 -38.53
N GLY A 264 6.67 0.99 -37.29
CA GLY A 264 6.31 1.72 -36.08
C GLY A 264 4.91 1.44 -35.53
N MET A 265 4.14 0.51 -36.13
CA MET A 265 2.90 0.00 -35.54
C MET A 265 3.24 -0.94 -34.37
N GLY A 266 2.55 -0.79 -33.26
CA GLY A 266 2.63 -1.69 -32.12
C GLY A 266 1.28 -1.84 -31.43
N MET A 267 1.00 -3.05 -30.93
CA MET A 267 -0.19 -3.40 -30.18
C MET A 267 0.21 -4.28 -29.01
N GLU A 268 -0.34 -3.98 -27.85
CA GLU A 268 -0.16 -4.74 -26.61
C GLU A 268 -1.52 -4.97 -25.96
N ILE A 269 -1.81 -6.21 -25.62
CA ILE A 269 -3.02 -6.59 -24.88
C ILE A 269 -2.56 -7.49 -23.76
N SER A 270 -2.96 -7.21 -22.53
CA SER A 270 -2.72 -8.13 -21.44
C SER A 270 -3.90 -8.20 -20.47
N TYR A 271 -4.03 -9.37 -19.88
CA TYR A 271 -4.91 -9.64 -18.75
C TYR A 271 -4.15 -10.44 -17.71
N GLY A 272 -4.34 -10.11 -16.45
CA GLY A 272 -3.78 -10.84 -15.33
C GLY A 272 -4.65 -10.78 -14.10
N THR A 273 -4.35 -11.66 -13.15
CA THR A 273 -4.99 -11.68 -11.84
C THR A 273 -3.95 -11.53 -10.75
N GLU A 274 -4.32 -10.80 -9.69
CA GLU A 274 -3.52 -10.61 -8.48
C GLU A 274 -4.34 -11.06 -7.28
N ILE A 275 -3.75 -11.89 -6.41
CA ILE A 275 -4.40 -12.36 -5.19
C ILE A 275 -3.55 -11.94 -3.99
N ASN A 276 -4.16 -11.25 -3.03
CA ASN A 276 -3.53 -10.90 -1.77
C ASN A 276 -4.22 -11.63 -0.61
N THR A 277 -3.43 -12.36 0.17
CA THR A 277 -3.91 -13.06 1.37
C THR A 277 -3.80 -12.14 2.59
N PRO A 278 -4.83 -12.02 3.43
CA PRO A 278 -4.74 -11.22 4.64
C PRO A 278 -3.69 -11.79 5.59
N GLU A 279 -2.94 -10.91 6.25
CA GLU A 279 -2.01 -11.30 7.30
C GLU A 279 -2.75 -12.03 8.43
N LEU A 280 -2.16 -13.13 8.95
CA LEU A 280 -2.78 -13.91 10.02
C LEU A 280 -2.99 -13.11 11.30
N THR A 281 -2.15 -12.13 11.60
CA THR A 281 -2.31 -11.20 12.74
C THR A 281 -3.63 -10.44 12.67
N LYS A 282 -4.05 -10.02 11.47
CA LYS A 282 -5.33 -9.34 11.24
C LYS A 282 -6.54 -10.27 11.42
N LYS A 283 -6.32 -11.58 11.40
CA LYS A 283 -7.38 -12.59 11.58
C LYS A 283 -7.58 -13.00 13.04
N ILE A 284 -6.63 -12.74 13.93
CA ILE A 284 -6.77 -13.06 15.34
C ILE A 284 -7.68 -12.03 16.00
N ASN A 285 -8.77 -12.49 16.64
CA ASN A 285 -9.72 -11.62 17.33
C ASN A 285 -9.15 -11.13 18.68
N VAL A 286 -8.12 -10.31 18.62
CA VAL A 286 -7.48 -9.66 19.76
C VAL A 286 -7.61 -8.16 19.58
N THR A 287 -7.83 -7.44 20.68
CA THR A 287 -7.83 -5.97 20.67
C THR A 287 -6.47 -5.47 21.15
N ASP A 288 -5.83 -4.66 20.33
CA ASP A 288 -4.66 -3.88 20.72
C ASP A 288 -5.12 -2.52 21.25
N THR A 289 -4.66 -2.18 22.44
CA THR A 289 -4.96 -0.93 23.19
C THR A 289 -3.69 -0.16 23.53
N THR A 290 -2.62 -0.39 22.79
CA THR A 290 -1.33 0.30 23.01
C THR A 290 -1.45 1.80 22.80
N ASP A 291 -2.25 2.23 21.82
CA ASP A 291 -2.64 3.61 21.64
C ASP A 291 -3.92 3.88 22.44
N PRO A 292 -3.90 4.87 23.36
CA PRO A 292 -5.05 5.17 24.21
C PRO A 292 -6.32 5.58 23.44
N LEU A 293 -6.15 6.25 22.30
CA LEU A 293 -7.25 6.75 21.48
C LEU A 293 -7.53 5.90 20.23
N ALA A 294 -6.71 4.89 19.93
CA ALA A 294 -6.89 4.00 18.79
C ALA A 294 -6.80 2.53 19.21
N ARG A 295 -7.86 1.80 19.01
CA ARG A 295 -7.93 0.35 19.27
C ARG A 295 -7.95 -0.42 17.95
N TYR A 296 -7.16 -1.48 17.84
CA TYR A 296 -7.12 -2.33 16.66
C TYR A 296 -7.63 -3.73 17.01
N ARG A 297 -8.65 -4.19 16.30
CA ARG A 297 -9.28 -5.50 16.53
C ARG A 297 -9.17 -6.34 15.27
N GLY A 298 -8.73 -7.60 15.40
CA GLY A 298 -8.69 -8.53 14.27
C GLY A 298 -10.06 -9.03 13.82
N ASN A 299 -10.10 -9.68 12.64
CA ASN A 299 -11.29 -10.27 12.06
C ASN A 299 -10.96 -11.62 11.40
N ASN A 300 -11.44 -12.71 11.98
CA ASN A 300 -11.17 -14.06 11.47
C ASN A 300 -11.85 -14.36 10.12
N ASP A 301 -12.91 -13.61 9.76
CA ASP A 301 -13.70 -13.84 8.55
C ASP A 301 -13.09 -13.21 7.29
N LEU A 302 -11.89 -12.62 7.40
CA LEU A 302 -11.19 -12.02 6.26
C LEU A 302 -10.93 -13.04 5.16
N LYS A 303 -11.34 -12.69 3.95
CA LYS A 303 -11.11 -13.42 2.71
C LYS A 303 -9.95 -12.82 1.92
N ASN A 304 -9.36 -13.62 1.04
CA ASN A 304 -8.37 -13.13 0.10
C ASN A 304 -8.98 -12.08 -0.82
N SER A 305 -8.23 -11.03 -1.11
CA SER A 305 -8.59 -10.08 -2.17
C SER A 305 -8.13 -10.59 -3.52
N LEU A 306 -8.93 -10.32 -4.54
CA LEU A 306 -8.66 -10.68 -5.94
C LEU A 306 -8.82 -9.44 -6.81
N SER A 307 -7.82 -9.16 -7.63
CA SER A 307 -7.86 -8.11 -8.62
C SER A 307 -7.75 -8.70 -10.03
N HIS A 308 -8.57 -8.20 -10.94
CA HIS A 308 -8.48 -8.45 -12.37
C HIS A 308 -7.91 -7.20 -13.03
N VAL A 309 -6.81 -7.34 -13.75
CA VAL A 309 -6.09 -6.23 -14.40
C VAL A 309 -6.08 -6.47 -15.91
N PHE A 310 -6.52 -5.47 -16.65
CA PHE A 310 -6.54 -5.46 -18.11
C PHE A 310 -5.71 -4.28 -18.61
N HIS A 311 -4.94 -4.51 -19.65
CA HIS A 311 -4.18 -3.47 -20.32
C HIS A 311 -4.35 -3.61 -21.84
N LEU A 312 -4.53 -2.47 -22.51
CA LEU A 312 -4.53 -2.34 -23.96
C LEU A 312 -3.60 -1.19 -24.34
N GLY A 313 -2.61 -1.46 -25.17
CA GLY A 313 -1.73 -0.47 -25.75
C GLY A 313 -1.79 -0.52 -27.27
N PHE A 314 -1.87 0.63 -27.91
CA PHE A 314 -1.76 0.74 -29.34
C PHE A 314 -0.90 1.96 -29.71
N ARG A 315 0.06 1.76 -30.63
CA ARG A 315 0.88 2.84 -31.18
C ARG A 315 1.05 2.67 -32.68
N ASN A 316 1.10 3.77 -33.38
CA ASN A 316 1.44 3.73 -34.78
C ASN A 316 2.19 5.00 -35.20
N ARG A 317 3.06 4.84 -36.18
CA ARG A 317 3.79 5.92 -36.84
C ARG A 317 3.45 5.93 -38.33
N ILE A 318 2.93 7.06 -38.81
CA ILE A 318 2.57 7.26 -40.21
C ILE A 318 3.66 8.15 -40.83
N ALA A 319 4.63 7.52 -41.49
CA ALA A 319 5.80 8.23 -42.01
C ALA A 319 5.42 9.26 -43.09
N SER A 320 4.44 9.01 -43.91
CA SER A 320 3.95 9.92 -44.99
C SER A 320 3.36 11.22 -44.42
N MET A 321 2.74 11.15 -43.23
CA MET A 321 2.15 12.29 -42.52
C MET A 321 3.06 12.82 -41.42
N GLN A 322 4.23 12.19 -41.21
CA GLN A 322 5.13 12.48 -40.09
C GLN A 322 4.40 12.52 -38.75
N ALA A 323 3.41 11.65 -38.61
CA ALA A 323 2.56 11.56 -37.44
C ALA A 323 2.87 10.30 -36.63
N GLN A 324 2.72 10.40 -35.35
CA GLN A 324 2.67 9.26 -34.44
C GLN A 324 1.52 9.43 -33.45
N TYR A 325 0.92 8.33 -33.08
CA TYR A 325 -0.07 8.30 -32.03
C TYR A 325 0.08 7.03 -31.18
N ASN A 326 -0.24 7.17 -29.93
CA ASN A 326 -0.32 6.08 -28.96
C ASN A 326 -1.57 6.24 -28.13
N VAL A 327 -2.23 5.13 -27.89
CA VAL A 327 -3.38 5.02 -27.00
C VAL A 327 -3.08 3.89 -26.03
N ALA A 328 -3.30 4.12 -24.73
CA ALA A 328 -3.27 3.07 -23.74
C ALA A 328 -4.56 3.12 -22.93
N ALA A 329 -5.06 1.96 -22.56
CA ALA A 329 -6.20 1.80 -21.67
C ALA A 329 -5.90 0.75 -20.62
N ASP A 330 -6.15 1.09 -19.35
CA ASP A 330 -6.01 0.20 -18.22
C ASP A 330 -7.35 0.08 -17.51
N PHE A 331 -7.65 -1.13 -17.05
CA PHE A 331 -8.85 -1.37 -16.28
C PHE A 331 -8.59 -2.39 -15.18
N ARG A 332 -9.01 -2.05 -13.95
CA ARG A 332 -8.84 -2.90 -12.78
C ARG A 332 -10.15 -3.02 -12.03
N ILE A 333 -10.51 -4.24 -11.66
CA ILE A 333 -11.64 -4.55 -10.78
C ILE A 333 -11.09 -5.28 -9.56
N ASP A 334 -11.45 -4.79 -8.37
CA ASP A 334 -11.05 -5.39 -7.11
C ASP A 334 -12.24 -6.06 -6.42
N ARG A 335 -12.00 -7.28 -5.93
CA ARG A 335 -12.95 -8.05 -5.13
C ARG A 335 -12.37 -8.34 -3.76
N ASN A 336 -13.20 -8.25 -2.73
CA ASN A 336 -12.82 -8.51 -1.34
C ASN A 336 -11.61 -7.69 -0.88
N LEU A 337 -11.45 -6.44 -1.34
CA LEU A 337 -10.43 -5.56 -0.78
C LEU A 337 -10.57 -5.50 0.73
N ILE A 338 -9.46 -5.32 1.43
CA ILE A 338 -9.46 -5.20 2.89
C ILE A 338 -9.39 -3.72 3.22
N GLY A 339 -10.50 -3.16 3.72
CA GLY A 339 -10.59 -1.83 4.29
C GLY A 339 -10.68 -1.90 5.81
N ASN A 340 -10.50 -0.78 6.49
CA ASN A 340 -10.67 -0.66 7.93
C ASN A 340 -12.05 -0.06 8.25
N ALA A 341 -12.94 -0.86 8.81
CA ALA A 341 -14.16 -0.36 9.41
C ALA A 341 -13.82 0.30 10.75
N VAL A 342 -14.24 1.55 10.91
CA VAL A 342 -13.95 2.37 12.08
C VAL A 342 -15.23 2.59 12.85
N THR A 343 -15.22 2.34 14.16
CA THR A 343 -16.28 2.74 15.08
C THR A 343 -15.73 3.77 16.06
N TYR A 344 -16.56 4.71 16.47
CA TYR A 344 -16.17 5.83 17.32
C TYR A 344 -16.98 5.84 18.61
N ASN A 345 -16.29 5.93 19.75
CA ASN A 345 -16.94 6.10 21.04
C ASN A 345 -17.02 7.60 21.37
N GLN A 346 -18.24 8.13 21.40
CA GLN A 346 -18.51 9.56 21.56
C GLN A 346 -18.11 10.11 22.96
N SER A 347 -18.13 9.27 24.00
CA SER A 347 -17.83 9.71 25.35
C SER A 347 -16.31 9.76 25.64
N SER A 348 -15.55 8.84 25.07
CA SER A 348 -14.09 8.76 25.29
C SER A 348 -13.25 9.29 24.12
N GLY A 349 -13.85 9.51 22.93
CA GLY A 349 -13.12 9.87 21.72
C GLY A 349 -12.26 8.76 21.14
N VAL A 350 -12.47 7.50 21.58
CA VAL A 350 -11.68 6.35 21.14
C VAL A 350 -12.20 5.79 19.83
N TYR A 351 -11.31 5.63 18.86
CA TYR A 351 -11.57 4.95 17.60
C TYR A 351 -11.24 3.47 17.70
N THR A 352 -12.10 2.61 17.16
CA THR A 352 -11.83 1.19 17.03
C THR A 352 -11.79 0.81 15.56
N TYR A 353 -10.66 0.31 15.11
CA TYR A 353 -10.38 -0.14 13.74
C TYR A 353 -10.52 -1.64 13.63
N GLN A 354 -11.31 -2.12 12.68
CA GLN A 354 -11.45 -3.54 12.36
C GLN A 354 -11.33 -3.76 10.86
N PRO A 355 -10.40 -4.61 10.39
CA PRO A 355 -10.28 -4.94 8.98
C PRO A 355 -11.52 -5.74 8.52
N ARG A 356 -12.09 -5.37 7.37
CA ARG A 356 -13.22 -6.04 6.73
C ARG A 356 -13.05 -6.07 5.23
N ASN A 357 -13.61 -7.11 4.59
CA ASN A 357 -13.64 -7.14 3.14
C ASN A 357 -14.72 -6.22 2.59
N ILE A 358 -14.41 -5.53 1.51
CA ILE A 358 -15.30 -4.61 0.81
C ILE A 358 -15.20 -4.83 -0.70
N ASN A 359 -16.32 -4.63 -1.40
CA ASN A 359 -16.44 -4.82 -2.84
C ASN A 359 -16.94 -3.54 -3.52
N GLY A 360 -16.67 -3.45 -4.82
CA GLY A 360 -17.18 -2.38 -5.67
C GLY A 360 -16.13 -1.36 -6.08
N ASN A 361 -14.89 -1.56 -5.69
CA ASN A 361 -13.74 -0.77 -6.15
C ASN A 361 -13.35 -1.17 -7.57
N TRP A 362 -13.18 -0.19 -8.44
CA TRP A 362 -12.61 -0.38 -9.76
C TRP A 362 -12.03 0.94 -10.29
N THR A 363 -11.05 0.82 -11.14
CA THR A 363 -10.37 1.95 -11.78
C THR A 363 -10.31 1.69 -13.28
N GLY A 364 -10.42 2.75 -14.06
CA GLY A 364 -10.20 2.71 -15.50
C GLY A 364 -9.47 3.96 -15.93
N SER A 365 -8.52 3.81 -16.85
CA SER A 365 -7.82 4.93 -17.45
C SER A 365 -7.71 4.74 -18.95
N VAL A 366 -7.78 5.85 -19.69
CA VAL A 366 -7.44 5.91 -21.12
C VAL A 366 -6.52 7.10 -21.29
N SER A 367 -5.37 6.87 -21.92
CA SER A 367 -4.44 7.91 -22.30
C SER A 367 -4.22 7.92 -23.80
N ASN A 368 -4.07 9.11 -24.35
CA ASN A 368 -3.79 9.33 -25.76
C ASN A 368 -2.59 10.27 -25.89
N GLY A 369 -1.64 9.91 -26.74
CA GLY A 369 -0.56 10.79 -27.17
C GLY A 369 -0.56 10.86 -28.69
N PHE A 370 -0.58 12.08 -29.20
CA PHE A 370 -0.57 12.35 -30.65
C PHE A 370 0.47 13.41 -30.95
N SER A 371 1.24 13.21 -32.00
CA SER A 371 2.12 14.24 -32.55
C SER A 371 2.19 14.16 -34.06
N MET A 372 2.19 15.32 -34.72
CA MET A 372 2.35 15.36 -36.18
C MET A 372 3.01 16.67 -36.62
N ALA A 373 3.74 16.59 -37.74
CA ALA A 373 4.19 17.77 -38.47
C ALA A 373 3.03 18.29 -39.31
N LEU A 374 2.73 19.58 -39.20
CA LEU A 374 1.68 20.24 -39.97
C LEU A 374 2.11 20.62 -41.37
N ASP A 375 3.42 20.63 -41.65
CA ASP A 375 4.03 20.97 -42.92
C ASP A 375 5.16 19.99 -43.29
N LYS A 376 5.50 19.91 -44.56
CA LYS A 376 6.53 19.00 -45.08
C LYS A 376 7.92 19.32 -44.56
N ASP A 377 8.20 20.58 -44.28
CA ASP A 377 9.50 21.07 -43.79
C ASP A 377 9.65 20.96 -42.27
N ARG A 378 8.64 20.43 -41.56
CA ARG A 378 8.58 20.29 -40.11
C ARG A 378 8.77 21.61 -39.35
N LEU A 379 8.39 22.71 -39.96
CA LEU A 379 8.41 23.99 -39.30
C LEU A 379 7.42 24.06 -38.16
N TRP A 380 6.26 23.46 -38.34
CA TRP A 380 5.18 23.40 -37.35
C TRP A 380 4.93 21.97 -36.91
N ASN A 381 4.95 21.73 -35.59
CA ASN A 381 4.64 20.45 -34.97
C ASN A 381 3.53 20.65 -33.98
N LEU A 382 2.51 19.79 -34.07
CA LEU A 382 1.40 19.70 -33.14
C LEU A 382 1.58 18.47 -32.27
N GLU A 383 1.47 18.64 -30.96
CA GLU A 383 1.48 17.59 -29.96
C GLU A 383 0.21 17.70 -29.09
N ASN A 384 -0.43 16.61 -28.83
CA ASN A 384 -1.54 16.51 -27.90
C ASN A 384 -1.34 15.30 -26.98
N ASN A 385 -1.54 15.52 -25.68
CA ASN A 385 -1.56 14.46 -24.68
C ASN A 385 -2.84 14.63 -23.84
N ALA A 386 -3.72 13.63 -23.94
CA ALA A 386 -4.96 13.60 -23.19
C ALA A 386 -5.03 12.37 -22.29
N SER A 387 -5.61 12.50 -21.12
CA SER A 387 -5.95 11.37 -20.28
C SER A 387 -7.34 11.50 -19.68
N PHE A 388 -8.00 10.36 -19.58
CA PHE A 388 -9.25 10.17 -18.86
C PHE A 388 -9.04 9.10 -17.81
N ASN A 389 -9.30 9.42 -16.54
CA ASN A 389 -9.22 8.48 -15.45
C ASN A 389 -10.57 8.44 -14.73
N PHE A 390 -11.06 7.26 -14.50
CA PHE A 390 -12.21 7.00 -13.67
C PHE A 390 -11.82 6.09 -12.50
N ASN A 391 -12.28 6.45 -11.31
CA ASN A 391 -12.02 5.68 -10.11
C ASN A 391 -13.31 5.63 -9.27
N ARG A 392 -13.77 4.42 -8.97
CA ARG A 392 -14.81 4.19 -7.99
C ARG A 392 -14.19 3.65 -6.72
N ASN A 393 -14.16 4.47 -5.69
CA ASN A 393 -13.72 4.12 -4.36
C ASN A 393 -14.92 3.73 -3.51
N VAL A 394 -14.86 2.53 -2.93
CA VAL A 394 -15.80 2.06 -1.92
C VAL A 394 -15.00 1.79 -0.67
N ASP A 395 -15.33 2.45 0.44
CA ASP A 395 -14.62 2.32 1.70
C ASP A 395 -15.58 2.46 2.88
N PHE A 396 -15.10 2.11 4.07
CA PHE A 396 -15.79 2.33 5.33
C PHE A 396 -15.51 3.74 5.82
N VAL A 397 -16.54 4.42 6.25
CA VAL A 397 -16.45 5.78 6.79
C VAL A 397 -17.29 5.90 8.05
N THR A 398 -16.79 6.58 9.05
CA THR A 398 -17.54 6.94 10.25
C THR A 398 -17.87 8.41 10.19
N LEU A 399 -19.16 8.74 10.22
CA LEU A 399 -19.61 10.12 10.19
C LEU A 399 -19.49 10.74 11.58
N VAL A 400 -19.21 12.04 11.61
CA VAL A 400 -19.20 12.82 12.86
C VAL A 400 -20.56 12.68 13.54
N GLY A 401 -20.56 12.28 14.82
CA GLY A 401 -21.76 12.04 15.61
C GLY A 401 -22.40 10.66 15.43
N SER A 402 -21.81 9.77 14.61
CA SER A 402 -22.22 8.36 14.48
C SER A 402 -21.25 7.44 15.23
N ALA A 403 -21.80 6.47 15.97
CA ALA A 403 -21.00 5.44 16.64
C ALA A 403 -20.52 4.35 15.67
N ASP A 404 -21.26 4.13 14.57
CA ASP A 404 -21.02 3.05 13.63
C ASP A 404 -20.51 3.56 12.27
N TYR A 405 -19.76 2.70 11.59
CA TYR A 405 -19.30 2.94 10.23
C TYR A 405 -20.45 2.76 9.22
N GLN A 406 -20.31 3.45 8.11
CA GLN A 406 -21.14 3.31 6.91
C GLN A 406 -20.25 3.00 5.70
N ILE A 407 -20.85 2.50 4.62
CA ILE A 407 -20.14 2.30 3.37
C ILE A 407 -20.28 3.58 2.53
N SER A 408 -19.15 4.21 2.27
CA SER A 408 -19.03 5.32 1.34
C SER A 408 -18.70 4.81 -0.06
N LYS A 409 -19.32 5.43 -1.07
CA LYS A 409 -19.04 5.18 -2.49
C LYS A 409 -18.81 6.52 -3.17
N VAL A 410 -17.62 6.70 -3.68
CA VAL A 410 -17.21 7.93 -4.36
C VAL A 410 -16.74 7.59 -5.76
N ASN A 411 -17.34 8.25 -6.75
CA ASN A 411 -16.87 8.22 -8.13
C ASN A 411 -16.02 9.45 -8.39
N ASN A 412 -14.81 9.25 -8.88
CA ASN A 412 -13.92 10.32 -9.29
C ASN A 412 -13.67 10.21 -10.79
N ILE A 413 -13.82 11.31 -11.49
CA ILE A 413 -13.45 11.47 -12.88
C ILE A 413 -12.34 12.52 -12.93
N TYR A 414 -11.28 12.20 -13.64
CA TYR A 414 -10.16 13.10 -13.86
C TYR A 414 -9.82 13.14 -15.34
N VAL A 415 -9.89 14.32 -15.94
CA VAL A 415 -9.59 14.54 -17.36
C VAL A 415 -8.48 15.57 -17.44
N THR A 416 -7.43 15.23 -18.20
CA THR A 416 -6.38 16.18 -18.57
C THR A 416 -6.25 16.23 -20.08
N ASP A 417 -6.01 17.40 -20.62
CA ASP A 417 -5.67 17.58 -22.02
C ASP A 417 -4.59 18.67 -22.16
N GLY A 418 -3.52 18.33 -22.84
CA GLY A 418 -2.40 19.24 -23.12
C GLY A 418 -2.17 19.34 -24.61
N LEU A 419 -2.27 20.55 -25.13
CA LEU A 419 -2.01 20.87 -26.53
C LEU A 419 -0.75 21.73 -26.63
N ARG A 420 0.14 21.34 -27.53
CA ARG A 420 1.38 22.07 -27.81
C ARG A 420 1.57 22.26 -29.31
N LEU A 421 1.63 23.52 -29.73
CA LEU A 421 2.02 23.91 -31.08
C LEU A 421 3.43 24.49 -31.04
N THR A 422 4.37 23.86 -31.73
CA THR A 422 5.77 24.29 -31.80
C THR A 422 6.12 24.72 -33.22
N MET A 423 6.68 25.88 -33.32
CA MET A 423 7.32 26.38 -34.57
C MET A 423 8.84 26.35 -34.40
N GLN A 424 9.56 25.78 -35.36
CA GLN A 424 11.02 25.73 -35.36
C GLN A 424 11.55 26.05 -36.74
N LYS A 425 12.31 27.16 -36.85
CA LYS A 425 12.99 27.58 -38.09
C LYS A 425 14.43 27.95 -37.78
N ASN A 426 15.38 27.18 -38.31
CA ASN A 426 16.80 27.33 -38.02
C ASN A 426 17.12 27.32 -36.51
N LYS A 427 17.59 28.43 -35.96
CA LYS A 427 17.89 28.62 -34.54
C LYS A 427 16.72 29.21 -33.75
N PHE A 428 15.64 29.57 -34.40
CA PHE A 428 14.45 30.14 -33.78
C PHE A 428 13.47 29.05 -33.41
N ARG A 429 13.00 29.03 -32.17
CA ARG A 429 11.95 28.14 -31.69
C ARG A 429 10.93 28.93 -30.87
N ALA A 430 9.66 28.76 -31.20
CA ALA A 430 8.52 29.27 -30.44
C ALA A 430 7.55 28.14 -30.17
N ALA A 431 6.88 28.17 -29.02
CA ALA A 431 5.86 27.21 -28.67
C ALA A 431 4.67 27.90 -28.03
N LEU A 432 3.47 27.45 -28.39
CA LEU A 432 2.21 27.76 -27.73
C LEU A 432 1.76 26.51 -27.00
N LEU A 433 1.43 26.63 -25.71
CA LEU A 433 0.95 25.57 -24.87
C LEU A 433 -0.42 25.95 -24.31
N GLY A 434 -1.29 24.97 -24.21
CA GLY A 434 -2.57 25.05 -23.50
C GLY A 434 -2.78 23.77 -22.75
N ASN A 435 -3.14 23.85 -21.47
CA ASN A 435 -3.47 22.72 -20.64
C ASN A 435 -4.88 22.92 -20.05
N MET A 436 -5.60 21.83 -19.98
CA MET A 436 -6.91 21.75 -19.33
C MET A 436 -6.89 20.60 -18.33
N GLU A 437 -7.37 20.86 -17.14
CA GLU A 437 -7.60 19.85 -16.12
C GLU A 437 -9.05 19.97 -15.62
N TRP A 438 -9.73 18.86 -15.55
CA TRP A 438 -11.06 18.76 -14.98
C TRP A 438 -11.14 17.58 -14.03
N HIS A 439 -11.59 17.87 -12.82
CA HIS A 439 -11.81 16.88 -11.79
C HIS A 439 -13.24 16.97 -11.28
N ASN A 440 -13.92 15.84 -11.26
CA ASN A 440 -15.25 15.69 -10.67
C ASN A 440 -15.26 14.55 -9.67
N SER A 441 -15.65 14.84 -8.44
CA SER A 441 -15.88 13.87 -7.38
C SER A 441 -17.34 13.86 -6.98
N VAL A 442 -18.00 12.71 -7.14
CA VAL A 442 -19.40 12.54 -6.77
C VAL A 442 -19.52 11.45 -5.71
N SER A 443 -19.98 11.83 -4.52
CA SER A 443 -20.38 10.87 -3.50
C SER A 443 -21.76 10.31 -3.83
N LEU A 444 -21.88 8.98 -3.82
CA LEU A 444 -23.14 8.26 -3.96
C LEU A 444 -23.83 8.00 -2.61
N SER A 445 -23.21 8.41 -1.51
CA SER A 445 -23.80 8.37 -0.17
C SER A 445 -24.28 9.78 0.21
N ASN A 446 -25.47 9.90 0.77
CA ASN A 446 -26.22 11.16 0.96
C ASN A 446 -25.54 12.23 1.84
N ASN A 447 -24.30 12.04 2.29
CA ASN A 447 -23.66 12.88 3.31
C ASN A 447 -22.38 13.59 2.84
N PHE A 448 -22.05 13.54 1.55
CA PHE A 448 -20.85 14.19 1.02
C PHE A 448 -21.18 15.14 -0.12
N SER A 449 -20.50 16.28 -0.15
CA SER A 449 -20.66 17.27 -1.21
C SER A 449 -20.00 16.78 -2.51
N THR A 450 -20.62 17.10 -3.64
CA THR A 450 -20.00 16.96 -4.95
C THR A 450 -18.99 18.09 -5.16
N MET A 451 -17.78 17.75 -5.60
CA MET A 451 -16.73 18.71 -5.92
C MET A 451 -16.47 18.73 -7.44
N ASN A 452 -16.48 19.91 -8.03
CA ASN A 452 -16.04 20.15 -9.39
C ASN A 452 -14.88 21.16 -9.35
N VAL A 453 -13.77 20.82 -9.96
CA VAL A 453 -12.62 21.72 -10.16
C VAL A 453 -12.31 21.76 -11.63
N PHE A 454 -12.10 22.95 -12.15
CA PHE A 454 -11.78 23.19 -13.55
C PHE A 454 -10.62 24.20 -13.60
N ASP A 455 -9.51 23.85 -14.23
CA ASP A 455 -8.33 24.69 -14.35
C ASP A 455 -7.88 24.78 -15.81
N PHE A 456 -7.48 25.99 -16.22
CA PHE A 456 -6.91 26.28 -17.52
C PHE A 456 -5.59 27.07 -17.34
N ASN A 457 -4.52 26.57 -17.94
CA ASN A 457 -3.20 27.23 -18.00
C ASN A 457 -2.70 27.35 -19.42
#